data_05db33ba32b766ff4ee5097d516bdf6b
#
_entry.id   05db33ba32b766ff4ee5097d516bdf6b
#
_cell.length_a   1.000
_cell.length_b   1.000
_cell.length_c   1.000
_cell.angle_alpha   90.00
_cell.angle_beta   90.00
_cell.angle_gamma   90.00
#
_symmetry.space_group_name_H-M   'P 1'
#
loop_
_entity.id
_entity.type
_entity.pdbx_description
1 polymer ?
#
loop_
_entity_poly.entity_id
_entity_poly.type
_entity_poly.pdbx_seq_one_letter_code
_entity_poly.pdbx_strand_id
1 'polypeptide(L)'
;MDWIGGAVEAASAGHDGIMSPTKFCYLDYYQSTNHATEPKAIGNYLPLSKVYSFEPLPETLDPQNKPHILGGQGNLWTEYVPNFKHAQFMAFPRICALAEVTWSPQASRNWEDFTRRLQTQFQRFDQLGVNYRKGTPERIGE
;
A
#
# COMPACT_ATOMS: atom_id res chain seq x y z
N MET A 1 13.36 -9.53 -8.13
CA MET A 1 12.68 -10.78 -7.73
C MET A 1 11.25 -10.42 -7.40
N ASP A 2 10.28 -11.09 -8.00
CA ASP A 2 8.86 -10.81 -7.74
C ASP A 2 8.40 -11.67 -6.56
N TRP A 3 8.27 -11.06 -5.38
CA TRP A 3 7.91 -11.76 -4.14
C TRP A 3 6.49 -12.34 -4.12
N ILE A 4 5.66 -12.03 -5.12
CA ILE A 4 4.34 -12.65 -5.30
C ILE A 4 4.51 -14.14 -5.61
N GLY A 5 5.47 -14.52 -6.45
CA GLY A 5 5.76 -15.92 -6.79
C GLY A 5 6.07 -16.78 -5.57
N GLY A 6 6.92 -16.30 -4.65
CA GLY A 6 7.28 -17.05 -3.44
C GLY A 6 6.10 -17.31 -2.50
N ALA A 7 5.16 -16.36 -2.37
CA ALA A 7 3.96 -16.58 -1.57
C ALA A 7 2.98 -17.55 -2.24
N VAL A 8 2.88 -17.53 -3.58
CA VAL A 8 2.08 -18.51 -4.36
C VAL A 8 2.66 -19.90 -4.21
N GLU A 9 3.98 -20.05 -4.27
CA GLU A 9 4.66 -21.34 -4.07
C GLU A 9 4.42 -21.88 -2.65
N ALA A 10 4.55 -21.02 -1.62
CA ALA A 10 4.30 -21.39 -0.23
C ALA A 10 2.86 -21.84 -0.02
N ALA A 11 1.88 -21.09 -0.53
CA ALA A 11 0.46 -21.45 -0.47
C ALA A 11 0.17 -22.76 -1.19
N SER A 12 0.81 -23.00 -2.34
CA SER A 12 0.68 -24.25 -3.10
C SER A 12 1.28 -25.46 -2.37
N ALA A 13 2.23 -25.20 -1.46
CA ALA A 13 2.81 -26.22 -0.58
C ALA A 13 2.03 -26.37 0.76
N GLY A 14 0.88 -25.69 0.91
CA GLY A 14 0.04 -25.77 2.11
C GLY A 14 0.52 -24.93 3.29
N HIS A 15 1.35 -23.90 3.05
CA HIS A 15 1.82 -22.97 4.07
C HIS A 15 1.05 -21.66 4.02
N ASP A 16 0.68 -21.16 5.19
CA ASP A 16 0.07 -19.84 5.32
C ASP A 16 1.09 -18.73 5.06
N GLY A 17 0.64 -17.66 4.38
CA GLY A 17 1.50 -16.55 4.02
C GLY A 17 0.77 -15.19 4.07
N ILE A 18 1.55 -14.13 4.28
CA ILE A 18 1.12 -12.74 4.18
C ILE A 18 1.83 -12.11 2.99
N MET A 19 1.07 -11.52 2.08
CA MET A 19 1.60 -10.86 0.90
C MET A 19 2.23 -9.51 1.25
N SER A 20 3.51 -9.32 0.91
CA SER A 20 4.22 -8.06 1.10
C SER A 20 5.17 -7.72 -0.06
N PRO A 21 4.67 -7.67 -1.32
CA PRO A 21 5.51 -7.40 -2.47
C PRO A 21 6.02 -5.95 -2.47
N THR A 22 7.31 -5.76 -2.73
CA THR A 22 7.98 -4.45 -2.72
C THR A 22 7.30 -3.41 -3.59
N LYS A 23 6.79 -3.81 -4.75
CA LYS A 23 6.13 -2.92 -5.72
C LYS A 23 4.81 -2.31 -5.24
N PHE A 24 4.22 -2.82 -4.15
CA PHE A 24 2.91 -2.40 -3.66
C PHE A 24 2.87 -2.08 -2.17
N CYS A 25 3.78 -2.65 -1.38
CA CYS A 25 3.67 -2.70 0.08
C CYS A 25 4.81 -2.01 0.82
N TYR A 26 5.86 -1.51 0.13
CA TYR A 26 7.01 -0.87 0.76
C TYR A 26 6.79 0.64 0.93
N LEU A 27 6.28 1.00 2.09
CA LEU A 27 5.89 2.37 2.43
C LEU A 27 7.08 3.29 2.76
N ASP A 28 8.30 2.78 2.73
CA ASP A 28 9.56 3.49 2.84
C ASP A 28 10.04 4.11 1.51
N TYR A 29 9.30 3.90 0.40
CA TYR A 29 9.56 4.52 -0.90
C TYR A 29 8.91 5.91 -0.99
N TYR A 30 9.44 6.78 -1.88
CA TYR A 30 8.85 8.08 -2.18
C TYR A 30 7.41 7.96 -2.68
N GLN A 31 6.57 8.90 -2.31
CA GLN A 31 5.16 8.94 -2.72
C GLN A 31 4.93 9.75 -4.01
N SER A 32 5.92 10.56 -4.41
CA SER A 32 5.91 11.29 -5.68
C SER A 32 7.27 11.22 -6.38
N THR A 33 7.30 11.66 -7.62
CA THR A 33 8.55 11.82 -8.40
C THR A 33 9.29 13.11 -8.05
N ASN A 34 8.65 14.07 -7.38
CA ASN A 34 9.28 15.29 -6.91
C ASN A 34 9.85 15.12 -5.50
N HIS A 35 11.01 14.48 -5.42
CA HIS A 35 11.70 14.19 -4.17
C HIS A 35 12.08 15.44 -3.37
N ALA A 36 12.17 16.63 -4.01
CA ALA A 36 12.50 17.88 -3.32
C ALA A 36 11.40 18.35 -2.34
N THR A 37 10.18 17.87 -2.53
CA THR A 37 9.01 18.23 -1.69
C THR A 37 8.66 17.16 -0.65
N GLU A 38 9.45 16.08 -0.58
CA GLU A 38 9.20 14.97 0.33
C GLU A 38 10.34 14.77 1.34
N PRO A 39 10.05 14.24 2.52
CA PRO A 39 11.09 13.77 3.42
C PRO A 39 11.96 12.71 2.75
N LYS A 40 13.22 12.59 3.19
CA LYS A 40 14.13 11.58 2.64
C LYS A 40 13.55 10.16 2.79
N ALA A 41 13.64 9.39 1.71
CA ALA A 41 13.22 8.00 1.64
C ALA A 41 14.34 7.11 1.07
N ILE A 42 14.14 5.80 1.06
CA ILE A 42 15.17 4.84 0.61
C ILE A 42 15.42 4.88 -0.92
N GLY A 43 14.69 5.66 -1.66
CA GLY A 43 14.68 5.65 -3.12
C GLY A 43 13.38 5.05 -3.66
N ASN A 44 13.34 4.67 -4.91
CA ASN A 44 12.16 4.14 -5.58
C ASN A 44 10.89 5.00 -5.42
N TYR A 45 9.84 4.65 -6.14
CA TYR A 45 8.60 5.39 -6.19
C TYR A 45 7.40 4.43 -6.02
N LEU A 46 6.55 4.74 -5.06
CA LEU A 46 5.33 3.99 -4.79
C LEU A 46 4.17 4.96 -4.54
N PRO A 47 3.43 5.38 -5.58
CA PRO A 47 2.27 6.24 -5.42
C PRO A 47 1.07 5.53 -4.81
N LEU A 48 0.13 6.32 -4.29
CA LEU A 48 -1.12 5.84 -3.70
C LEU A 48 -1.90 4.91 -4.65
N SER A 49 -2.00 5.29 -5.92
CA SER A 49 -2.69 4.52 -6.97
C SER A 49 -2.08 3.14 -7.18
N LYS A 50 -0.76 3.05 -7.07
CA LYS A 50 -0.04 1.77 -7.19
C LYS A 50 -0.34 0.85 -6.01
N VAL A 51 -0.38 1.38 -4.79
CA VAL A 51 -0.81 0.59 -3.61
C VAL A 51 -2.25 0.12 -3.77
N TYR A 52 -3.15 0.98 -4.26
CA TYR A 52 -4.55 0.63 -4.47
C TYR A 52 -4.75 -0.44 -5.57
N SER A 53 -3.83 -0.55 -6.52
CA SER A 53 -3.86 -1.58 -7.57
C SER A 53 -3.37 -2.96 -7.09
N PHE A 54 -2.97 -3.09 -5.84
CA PHE A 54 -2.50 -4.35 -5.29
C PHE A 54 -3.63 -5.38 -5.18
N GLU A 55 -3.36 -6.61 -5.63
CA GLU A 55 -4.24 -7.77 -5.45
C GLU A 55 -3.52 -8.83 -4.63
N PRO A 56 -3.92 -9.02 -3.35
CA PRO A 56 -3.34 -10.05 -2.49
C PRO A 56 -3.58 -11.48 -2.97
N LEU A 57 -4.67 -11.70 -3.74
CA LEU A 57 -5.04 -13.02 -4.28
C LEU A 57 -4.88 -13.03 -5.79
N PRO A 58 -3.65 -13.19 -6.34
CA PRO A 58 -3.42 -13.11 -7.76
C PRO A 58 -4.18 -14.21 -8.50
N GLU A 59 -4.59 -13.94 -9.74
CA GLU A 59 -5.32 -14.89 -10.59
C GLU A 59 -4.56 -16.20 -10.84
N THR A 60 -3.22 -16.14 -10.76
CA THR A 60 -2.34 -17.31 -10.91
C THR A 60 -2.41 -18.27 -9.72
N LEU A 61 -3.01 -17.89 -8.60
CA LEU A 61 -3.15 -18.72 -7.43
C LEU A 61 -4.36 -19.65 -7.61
N ASP A 62 -4.13 -20.97 -7.47
CA ASP A 62 -5.19 -21.96 -7.49
C ASP A 62 -6.25 -21.63 -6.42
N PRO A 63 -7.55 -21.64 -6.77
CA PRO A 63 -8.62 -21.35 -5.82
C PRO A 63 -8.57 -22.15 -4.51
N GLN A 64 -8.14 -23.41 -4.56
CA GLN A 64 -7.99 -24.26 -3.36
C GLN A 64 -6.90 -23.77 -2.41
N ASN A 65 -5.91 -23.01 -2.90
CA ASN A 65 -4.79 -22.50 -2.12
C ASN A 65 -5.03 -21.06 -1.62
N LYS A 66 -6.09 -20.39 -2.08
CA LYS A 66 -6.43 -19.02 -1.62
C LYS A 66 -6.58 -18.88 -0.11
N PRO A 67 -7.13 -19.86 0.63
CA PRO A 67 -7.22 -19.77 2.10
C PRO A 67 -5.87 -19.65 2.82
N HIS A 68 -4.78 -20.07 2.19
CA HIS A 68 -3.43 -19.93 2.73
C HIS A 68 -2.86 -18.50 2.62
N ILE A 69 -3.48 -17.61 1.86
CA ILE A 69 -3.09 -16.19 1.84
C ILE A 69 -3.93 -15.43 2.87
N LEU A 70 -3.30 -15.14 4.01
CA LEU A 70 -3.98 -14.51 5.16
C LEU A 70 -4.24 -13.01 4.96
N GLY A 71 -3.61 -12.36 3.94
CA GLY A 71 -3.80 -10.95 3.65
C GLY A 71 -2.54 -10.27 3.13
N GLY A 72 -2.50 -8.94 3.28
CA GLY A 72 -1.38 -8.08 2.87
C GLY A 72 -0.76 -7.32 4.04
N GLN A 73 0.54 -7.01 3.95
CA GLN A 73 1.29 -6.25 4.94
C GLN A 73 2.02 -5.10 4.27
N GLY A 74 1.87 -3.88 4.82
CA GLY A 74 2.70 -2.74 4.47
C GLY A 74 3.96 -2.70 5.33
N ASN A 75 5.12 -2.55 4.68
CA ASN A 75 6.41 -2.42 5.36
C ASN A 75 6.85 -0.96 5.37
N LEU A 76 7.30 -0.49 6.52
CA LEU A 76 7.95 0.80 6.68
C LEU A 76 9.31 0.58 7.33
N TRP A 77 10.33 0.41 6.50
CA TRP A 77 11.71 0.32 6.94
C TRP A 77 12.21 1.71 7.36
N THR A 78 12.95 1.77 8.45
CA THR A 78 13.16 3.05 9.15
C THR A 78 14.56 3.63 8.99
N GLU A 79 15.35 3.20 8.02
CA GLU A 79 16.72 3.69 7.77
C GLU A 79 16.77 5.21 7.59
N TYR A 80 15.71 5.80 7.03
CA TYR A 80 15.58 7.25 6.80
C TYR A 80 14.42 7.87 7.56
N VAL A 81 13.82 7.16 8.53
CA VAL A 81 12.65 7.63 9.30
C VAL A 81 13.05 8.01 10.72
N PRO A 82 13.50 9.25 10.97
CA PRO A 82 14.09 9.65 12.25
C PRO A 82 13.07 9.91 13.36
N ASN A 83 11.77 10.04 13.04
CA ASN A 83 10.74 10.38 14.02
C ASN A 83 9.34 9.96 13.57
N PHE A 84 8.39 10.01 14.50
CA PHE A 84 7.02 9.56 14.27
C PHE A 84 6.27 10.38 13.21
N LYS A 85 6.49 11.71 13.12
CA LYS A 85 5.86 12.53 12.06
C LYS A 85 6.32 12.12 10.67
N HIS A 86 7.59 11.74 10.52
CA HIS A 86 8.09 11.21 9.26
C HIS A 86 7.43 9.85 8.95
N ALA A 87 7.34 8.95 9.95
CA ALA A 87 6.65 7.67 9.78
C ALA A 87 5.19 7.85 9.34
N GLN A 88 4.46 8.78 9.94
CA GLN A 88 3.10 9.14 9.54
C GLN A 88 3.04 9.60 8.08
N PHE A 89 3.95 10.51 7.66
CA PHE A 89 4.01 10.96 6.28
C PHE A 89 4.23 9.80 5.32
N MET A 90 5.16 8.91 5.63
CA MET A 90 5.47 7.76 4.77
C MET A 90 4.32 6.76 4.69
N ALA A 91 3.60 6.52 5.78
CA ALA A 91 2.48 5.58 5.82
C ALA A 91 1.20 6.15 5.17
N PHE A 92 0.84 7.40 5.47
CA PHE A 92 -0.43 7.98 5.05
C PHE A 92 -0.29 8.86 3.79
N PRO A 93 -1.24 8.74 2.84
CA PRO A 93 -2.49 7.96 2.89
C PRO A 93 -2.39 6.51 2.36
N ARG A 94 -1.19 6.04 1.95
CA ARG A 94 -1.01 4.72 1.30
C ARG A 94 -1.53 3.55 2.11
N ILE A 95 -1.41 3.61 3.44
CA ILE A 95 -1.93 2.55 4.31
C ILE A 95 -3.47 2.45 4.24
N CYS A 96 -4.18 3.54 3.91
CA CYS A 96 -5.63 3.50 3.69
C CYS A 96 -5.97 2.70 2.42
N ALA A 97 -5.16 2.86 1.37
CA ALA A 97 -5.32 2.08 0.15
C ALA A 97 -5.05 0.58 0.41
N LEU A 98 -3.97 0.28 1.13
CA LEU A 98 -3.65 -1.10 1.50
C LEU A 98 -4.77 -1.71 2.36
N ALA A 99 -5.30 -0.98 3.33
CA ALA A 99 -6.41 -1.42 4.15
C ALA A 99 -7.65 -1.75 3.31
N GLU A 100 -8.00 -0.91 2.34
CA GLU A 100 -9.14 -1.19 1.47
C GLU A 100 -8.94 -2.42 0.59
N VAL A 101 -7.78 -2.55 -0.03
CA VAL A 101 -7.53 -3.71 -0.93
C VAL A 101 -7.38 -5.04 -0.19
N THR A 102 -7.05 -5.01 1.09
CA THR A 102 -7.02 -6.23 1.92
C THR A 102 -8.37 -6.56 2.55
N TRP A 103 -9.23 -5.56 2.73
CA TRP A 103 -10.55 -5.73 3.37
C TRP A 103 -11.68 -5.98 2.38
N SER A 104 -11.63 -5.33 1.21
CA SER A 104 -12.73 -5.32 0.26
C SER A 104 -12.52 -6.32 -0.88
N PRO A 105 -13.55 -7.07 -1.28
CA PRO A 105 -13.48 -7.89 -2.49
C PRO A 105 -13.08 -7.05 -3.71
N GLN A 106 -12.25 -7.60 -4.59
CA GLN A 106 -11.74 -6.90 -5.77
C GLN A 106 -12.87 -6.28 -6.63
N ALA A 107 -13.96 -7.00 -6.83
CA ALA A 107 -15.10 -6.53 -7.62
C ALA A 107 -15.83 -5.30 -7.02
N SER A 108 -15.61 -5.03 -5.73
CA SER A 108 -16.22 -3.88 -5.03
C SER A 108 -15.30 -2.68 -4.96
N ARG A 109 -14.06 -2.78 -5.44
CA ARG A 109 -13.09 -1.68 -5.38
C ARG A 109 -13.32 -0.70 -6.51
N ASN A 110 -13.29 0.60 -6.19
CA ASN A 110 -13.45 1.67 -7.15
C ASN A 110 -12.56 2.86 -6.76
N TRP A 111 -11.64 3.24 -7.63
CA TRP A 111 -10.64 4.27 -7.36
C TRP A 111 -11.27 5.65 -7.11
N GLU A 112 -12.25 6.04 -7.91
CA GLU A 112 -12.93 7.33 -7.80
C GLU A 112 -13.69 7.42 -6.47
N ASP A 113 -14.38 6.34 -6.08
CA ASP A 113 -15.08 6.28 -4.80
C ASP A 113 -14.10 6.27 -3.62
N PHE A 114 -13.02 5.52 -3.72
CA PHE A 114 -11.95 5.51 -2.71
C PHE A 114 -11.37 6.92 -2.50
N THR A 115 -10.98 7.59 -3.58
CA THR A 115 -10.39 8.95 -3.49
C THR A 115 -11.39 9.99 -2.98
N ARG A 116 -12.68 9.86 -3.31
CA ARG A 116 -13.75 10.69 -2.75
C ARG A 116 -13.87 10.48 -1.23
N ARG A 117 -13.90 9.25 -0.74
CA ARG A 117 -13.95 8.93 0.70
C ARG A 117 -12.68 9.35 1.43
N LEU A 118 -11.54 9.30 0.76
CA LEU A 118 -10.27 9.72 1.31
C LEU A 118 -10.25 11.21 1.69
N GLN A 119 -11.04 12.08 1.02
CA GLN A 119 -11.16 13.49 1.42
C GLN A 119 -11.72 13.64 2.84
N THR A 120 -12.70 12.82 3.22
CA THR A 120 -13.21 12.78 4.61
C THR A 120 -12.14 12.27 5.57
N GLN A 121 -11.34 11.31 5.14
CA GLN A 121 -10.25 10.79 5.96
C GLN A 121 -9.14 11.84 6.17
N PHE A 122 -8.86 12.67 5.19
CA PHE A 122 -7.94 13.80 5.33
C PHE A 122 -8.41 14.81 6.39
N GLN A 123 -9.71 15.12 6.42
CA GLN A 123 -10.27 15.97 7.49
C GLN A 123 -10.08 15.37 8.89
N ARG A 124 -10.23 14.05 9.02
CA ARG A 124 -9.94 13.34 10.28
C ARG A 124 -8.46 13.38 10.64
N PHE A 125 -7.58 13.23 9.67
CA PHE A 125 -6.13 13.35 9.89
C PHE A 125 -5.75 14.74 10.37
N ASP A 126 -6.32 15.79 9.77
CA ASP A 126 -6.09 17.16 10.20
C ASP A 126 -6.57 17.39 11.64
N GLN A 127 -7.75 16.89 12.01
CA GLN A 127 -8.29 16.97 13.39
C GLN A 127 -7.42 16.21 14.41
N LEU A 128 -6.84 15.08 14.01
CA LEU A 128 -5.98 14.25 14.85
C LEU A 128 -4.51 14.69 14.85
N GLY A 129 -4.14 15.69 14.06
CA GLY A 129 -2.76 16.17 13.92
C GLY A 129 -1.84 15.13 13.26
N VAL A 130 -2.38 14.24 12.44
CA VAL A 130 -1.60 13.25 11.70
C VAL A 130 -0.86 13.95 10.56
N ASN A 131 0.44 13.72 10.48
CA ASN A 131 1.25 14.21 9.36
C ASN A 131 1.12 13.21 8.19
N TYR A 132 0.45 13.62 7.12
CA TYR A 132 0.26 12.79 5.93
C TYR A 132 0.68 13.53 4.66
N ARG A 133 0.98 12.80 3.60
CA ARG A 133 1.25 13.42 2.30
C ARG A 133 -0.03 14.08 1.77
N LYS A 134 0.02 15.40 1.69
CA LYS A 134 -1.05 16.23 1.10
C LYS A 134 -0.89 16.28 -0.42
N GLY A 135 -1.98 16.46 -1.11
CA GLY A 135 -2.02 16.61 -2.56
C GLY A 135 -3.10 15.76 -3.22
N THR A 136 -3.30 15.98 -4.51
CA THR A 136 -4.24 15.18 -5.29
C THR A 136 -3.65 13.78 -5.49
N PRO A 137 -4.42 12.73 -5.24
CA PRO A 137 -3.99 11.38 -5.58
C PRO A 137 -3.73 11.28 -7.10
N GLU A 138 -2.53 10.87 -7.47
CA GLU A 138 -2.17 10.65 -8.87
C GLU A 138 -2.96 9.47 -9.42
N ARG A 139 -3.48 9.60 -10.64
CA ARG A 139 -4.18 8.51 -11.33
C ARG A 139 -3.18 7.46 -11.80
N ILE A 140 -3.64 6.22 -11.91
CA ILE A 140 -2.85 5.15 -12.54
C ILE A 140 -2.68 5.52 -14.01
N GLY A 141 -1.42 5.72 -14.46
CA GLY A 141 -1.10 6.00 -15.87
C GLY A 141 -0.79 7.46 -16.21
N GLU A 142 -0.68 8.36 -15.23
CA GLU A 142 -0.12 9.72 -15.41
C GLU A 142 1.32 9.81 -14.92
#